data_bc2c7a7fdbfecb4d19ff66ede1e26f49
#
_entry.id   bc2c7a7fdbfecb4d19ff66ede1e26f49
#
_cell.length_a   1.000
_cell.length_b   1.000
_cell.length_c   1.000
_cell.angle_alpha   90.00
_cell.angle_beta   90.00
_cell.angle_gamma   90.00
#
_symmetry.space_group_name_H-M   'P 1'
#
loop_
_entity.id
_entity.type
_entity.pdbx_description
1 polymer ?
#
loop_
_entity_poly.entity_id
_entity_poly.type
_entity_poly.pdbx_seq_one_letter_code
_entity_poly.pdbx_strand_id
1 'polypeptide(L)'
;MEKSISSLLSDALINTMLPGIDVPLSSVGKIQHCEIKKKSVLIKIELRIPLKKSLSEIKTALIATTTAIIPDAKTELAITSKIIAHAVKPPLSPIKNVRNIIAVASGKGGVGKSTIATNMALALVQEGAKVGMLDADIYGPSQPLMFGLEGERPQSTDGKNMYPLIGHGVQVISIGLLVDTNQPLVWRGPMVSSALNQLLNQTKWDDLDYLIVDMPPGTGDIQLTLSQKIPVSGVAIITTPQDIALLDARRGLEMFKKVSVPILGVIENMSTYVCQKCQHEEPIFGSQGGVKMANELKVQLLGQLPLDISIRKQTDGGFPTVINEPDGSHANIFRKIALRMVSNLATQSKDFSQHFKKIVVEENS
;
A
#
# COMPACT_ATOMS: atom_id res chain seq x y z
N MET A 1 31.85 -26.89 -13.88
CA MET A 1 32.27 -25.47 -14.01
C MET A 1 32.15 -24.82 -12.64
N GLU A 2 33.28 -24.50 -12.02
CA GLU A 2 33.28 -23.77 -10.74
C GLU A 2 32.69 -22.38 -10.97
N LYS A 3 31.63 -22.02 -10.22
CA LYS A 3 31.07 -20.67 -10.22
C LYS A 3 32.14 -19.71 -9.69
N SER A 4 32.36 -18.58 -10.37
CA SER A 4 33.23 -17.54 -9.86
C SER A 4 32.71 -17.02 -8.50
N ILE A 5 33.57 -16.56 -7.60
CA ILE A 5 33.19 -15.98 -6.30
C ILE A 5 32.16 -14.86 -6.50
N SER A 6 32.30 -14.07 -7.56
CA SER A 6 31.34 -13.00 -7.91
C SER A 6 29.93 -13.54 -8.25
N SER A 7 29.84 -14.68 -8.95
CA SER A 7 28.57 -15.34 -9.24
C SER A 7 27.94 -15.91 -7.97
N LEU A 8 28.74 -16.55 -7.12
CA LEU A 8 28.26 -17.09 -5.84
C LEU A 8 27.73 -15.98 -4.93
N LEU A 9 28.45 -14.86 -4.84
CA LEU A 9 28.02 -13.72 -4.05
C LEU A 9 26.71 -13.11 -4.60
N SER A 10 26.62 -12.93 -5.93
CA SER A 10 25.41 -12.40 -6.55
C SER A 10 24.21 -13.30 -6.32
N ASP A 11 24.38 -14.63 -6.46
CA ASP A 11 23.33 -15.62 -6.22
C ASP A 11 22.86 -15.60 -4.75
N ALA A 12 23.77 -15.46 -3.81
CA ALA A 12 23.43 -15.38 -2.39
C ALA A 12 22.71 -14.09 -2.05
N LEU A 13 23.17 -12.96 -2.57
CA LEU A 13 22.55 -11.64 -2.31
C LEU A 13 21.12 -11.56 -2.87
N ILE A 14 20.86 -12.03 -4.10
CA ILE A 14 19.50 -12.00 -4.65
C ILE A 14 18.53 -12.90 -3.90
N ASN A 15 19.02 -13.93 -3.21
CA ASN A 15 18.22 -14.82 -2.38
C ASN A 15 18.19 -14.40 -0.90
N THR A 16 18.90 -13.34 -0.50
CA THR A 16 18.87 -12.84 0.87
C THR A 16 17.45 -12.36 1.20
N MET A 17 16.88 -12.93 2.27
CA MET A 17 15.59 -12.49 2.81
C MET A 17 15.74 -11.12 3.45
N LEU A 18 14.91 -10.17 3.02
CA LEU A 18 14.95 -8.80 3.53
C LEU A 18 14.20 -8.71 4.86
N PRO A 19 14.84 -8.25 5.95
CA PRO A 19 14.21 -8.15 7.27
C PRO A 19 12.94 -7.29 7.24
N GLY A 20 11.90 -7.72 7.97
CA GLY A 20 10.65 -6.99 8.11
C GLY A 20 9.70 -7.05 6.92
N ILE A 21 10.20 -7.46 5.75
CA ILE A 21 9.40 -7.61 4.52
C ILE A 21 9.17 -9.10 4.23
N ASP A 22 10.11 -9.94 4.62
CA ASP A 22 10.11 -11.41 4.48
C ASP A 22 9.98 -11.90 3.03
N VAL A 23 10.64 -11.18 2.12
CA VAL A 23 10.79 -11.56 0.70
C VAL A 23 12.26 -11.52 0.30
N PRO A 24 12.71 -12.34 -0.66
CA PRO A 24 14.07 -12.26 -1.16
C PRO A 24 14.31 -10.97 -1.94
N LEU A 25 15.57 -10.48 -1.94
CA LEU A 25 15.95 -9.28 -2.70
C LEU A 25 15.52 -9.34 -4.16
N SER A 26 15.60 -10.51 -4.79
CA SER A 26 15.16 -10.72 -6.20
C SER A 26 13.72 -10.33 -6.47
N SER A 27 12.83 -10.44 -5.49
CA SER A 27 11.41 -10.05 -5.64
C SER A 27 11.21 -8.56 -5.78
N VAL A 28 12.02 -7.74 -5.11
CA VAL A 28 11.82 -6.29 -5.00
C VAL A 28 12.96 -5.45 -5.54
N GLY A 29 14.04 -6.08 -6.03
CA GLY A 29 15.21 -5.35 -6.49
C GLY A 29 16.08 -6.14 -7.46
N LYS A 30 17.15 -5.50 -7.87
CA LYS A 30 18.20 -6.10 -8.71
C LYS A 30 19.57 -5.57 -8.30
N ILE A 31 20.58 -6.40 -8.43
CA ILE A 31 21.98 -5.98 -8.34
C ILE A 31 22.34 -5.32 -9.67
N GLN A 32 22.70 -4.04 -9.62
CA GLN A 32 23.17 -3.30 -10.80
C GLN A 32 24.66 -3.48 -11.05
N HIS A 33 25.42 -3.63 -9.96
CA HIS A 33 26.86 -3.78 -10.02
C HIS A 33 27.36 -4.55 -8.81
N CYS A 34 28.30 -5.46 -9.03
CA CYS A 34 28.99 -6.20 -7.98
C CYS A 34 30.45 -6.36 -8.40
N GLU A 35 31.35 -5.68 -7.70
CA GLU A 35 32.79 -5.71 -7.97
C GLU A 35 33.55 -6.13 -6.74
N ILE A 36 34.45 -7.11 -6.92
CA ILE A 36 35.32 -7.62 -5.87
C ILE A 36 36.76 -7.25 -6.17
N LYS A 37 37.40 -6.44 -5.32
CA LYS A 37 38.79 -6.03 -5.44
C LYS A 37 39.57 -6.42 -4.17
N LYS A 38 40.37 -7.46 -4.22
CA LYS A 38 41.15 -7.97 -3.06
C LYS A 38 40.24 -8.18 -1.83
N LYS A 39 40.28 -7.25 -0.86
CA LYS A 39 39.47 -7.28 0.38
C LYS A 39 38.33 -6.23 0.38
N SER A 40 37.99 -5.66 -0.78
CA SER A 40 36.90 -4.67 -0.91
C SER A 40 35.84 -5.20 -1.85
N VAL A 41 34.59 -5.08 -1.47
CA VAL A 41 33.41 -5.46 -2.27
C VAL A 41 32.51 -4.24 -2.42
N LEU A 42 32.29 -3.81 -3.67
CA LEU A 42 31.36 -2.75 -4.00
C LEU A 42 30.09 -3.34 -4.61
N ILE A 43 28.94 -3.10 -3.97
CA ILE A 43 27.65 -3.59 -4.42
C ILE A 43 26.71 -2.41 -4.62
N LYS A 44 26.13 -2.31 -5.83
CA LYS A 44 25.06 -1.33 -6.13
C LYS A 44 23.74 -2.09 -6.37
N ILE A 45 22.72 -1.73 -5.60
CA ILE A 45 21.40 -2.35 -5.64
C ILE A 45 20.34 -1.29 -5.95
N GLU A 46 19.46 -1.60 -6.88
CA GLU A 46 18.25 -0.82 -7.15
C GLU A 46 17.04 -1.59 -6.65
N LEU A 47 16.29 -0.98 -5.73
CA LEU A 47 15.04 -1.50 -5.19
C LEU A 47 13.85 -0.82 -5.84
N ARG A 48 12.72 -1.55 -5.95
CA ARG A 48 11.45 -1.05 -6.52
C ARG A 48 10.44 -0.69 -5.45
N ILE A 49 10.86 -0.64 -4.19
CA ILE A 49 10.06 -0.28 -3.02
C ILE A 49 10.76 0.84 -2.25
N PRO A 50 10.02 1.66 -1.50
CA PRO A 50 10.62 2.69 -0.65
C PRO A 50 11.25 2.03 0.57
N LEU A 51 12.44 2.50 0.97
CA LEU A 51 13.19 1.95 2.11
C LEU A 51 14.08 3.03 2.73
N LYS A 52 13.49 4.02 3.37
CA LYS A 52 14.24 5.06 4.08
C LYS A 52 14.52 4.63 5.53
N LYS A 53 13.49 4.28 6.27
CA LYS A 53 13.57 3.94 7.69
C LYS A 53 14.12 2.52 7.90
N SER A 54 13.73 1.59 7.05
CA SER A 54 14.16 0.18 7.11
C SER A 54 15.51 -0.09 6.44
N LEU A 55 16.17 0.95 5.88
CA LEU A 55 17.40 0.81 5.10
C LEU A 55 18.57 0.22 5.90
N SER A 56 18.71 0.59 7.18
CA SER A 56 19.82 0.13 8.03
C SER A 56 19.77 -1.37 8.28
N GLU A 57 18.59 -1.91 8.58
CA GLU A 57 18.39 -3.34 8.83
C GLU A 57 18.70 -4.17 7.58
N ILE A 58 18.25 -3.70 6.42
CA ILE A 58 18.51 -4.35 5.14
C ILE A 58 19.99 -4.31 4.76
N LYS A 59 20.66 -3.18 4.98
CA LYS A 59 22.12 -3.09 4.79
C LYS A 59 22.86 -4.09 5.65
N THR A 60 22.48 -4.21 6.92
CA THR A 60 23.09 -5.17 7.86
C THR A 60 22.94 -6.60 7.36
N ALA A 61 21.75 -7.01 6.92
CA ALA A 61 21.50 -8.35 6.39
C ALA A 61 22.33 -8.65 5.13
N LEU A 62 22.41 -7.69 4.19
CA LEU A 62 23.19 -7.86 2.96
C LEU A 62 24.71 -7.88 3.21
N ILE A 63 25.19 -7.09 4.18
CA ILE A 63 26.59 -7.14 4.62
C ILE A 63 26.90 -8.48 5.26
N ALA A 64 26.03 -8.99 6.13
CA ALA A 64 26.19 -10.31 6.74
C ALA A 64 26.27 -11.43 5.68
N THR A 65 25.42 -11.40 4.66
CA THR A 65 25.49 -12.34 3.53
C THR A 65 26.82 -12.22 2.77
N THR A 66 27.32 -10.99 2.57
CA THR A 66 28.62 -10.78 1.91
C THR A 66 29.76 -11.32 2.73
N THR A 67 29.79 -11.06 4.04
CA THR A 67 30.85 -11.53 4.97
C THR A 67 30.87 -13.03 5.09
N ALA A 68 29.71 -13.71 5.01
CA ALA A 68 29.63 -15.17 5.03
C ALA A 68 30.33 -15.81 3.81
N ILE A 69 30.40 -15.13 2.69
CA ILE A 69 31.06 -15.65 1.46
C ILE A 69 32.49 -15.14 1.34
N ILE A 70 32.74 -13.91 1.71
CA ILE A 70 34.07 -13.27 1.64
C ILE A 70 34.40 -12.72 3.04
N PRO A 71 34.97 -13.54 3.90
CA PRO A 71 35.44 -13.11 5.22
C PRO A 71 36.41 -11.94 5.11
N ASP A 72 36.38 -11.02 6.08
CA ASP A 72 37.22 -9.81 6.15
C ASP A 72 37.09 -8.82 5.00
N ALA A 73 36.07 -8.96 4.14
CA ALA A 73 35.81 -7.99 3.08
C ALA A 73 35.22 -6.70 3.63
N LYS A 74 35.83 -5.57 3.27
CA LYS A 74 35.20 -4.25 3.47
C LYS A 74 34.10 -4.08 2.43
N THR A 75 32.85 -4.18 2.86
CA THR A 75 31.67 -4.08 1.98
C THR A 75 31.18 -2.65 1.90
N GLU A 76 31.14 -2.10 0.69
CA GLU A 76 30.47 -0.84 0.36
C GLU A 76 29.16 -1.13 -0.36
N LEU A 77 28.03 -0.70 0.26
CA LEU A 77 26.68 -0.91 -0.25
C LEU A 77 26.05 0.42 -0.62
N ALA A 78 25.76 0.60 -1.92
CA ALA A 78 24.94 1.68 -2.45
C ALA A 78 23.56 1.13 -2.84
N ILE A 79 22.53 1.53 -2.09
CA ILE A 79 21.15 1.11 -2.33
C ILE A 79 20.35 2.34 -2.77
N THR A 80 19.70 2.22 -3.92
CA THR A 80 18.78 3.24 -4.45
C THR A 80 17.37 2.67 -4.55
N SER A 81 16.37 3.52 -4.37
CA SER A 81 14.96 3.15 -4.55
C SER A 81 14.44 3.83 -5.82
N LYS A 82 13.81 3.04 -6.70
CA LYS A 82 13.15 3.53 -7.92
C LYS A 82 11.81 2.82 -8.09
N ILE A 83 10.76 3.46 -7.61
CA ILE A 83 9.40 2.93 -7.74
C ILE A 83 8.95 3.05 -9.19
N ILE A 84 8.49 1.93 -9.74
CA ILE A 84 8.04 1.83 -11.13
C ILE A 84 6.51 1.77 -11.19
N ALA A 85 5.94 2.21 -12.31
CA ALA A 85 4.52 2.04 -12.57
C ALA A 85 4.22 0.57 -12.96
N HIS A 86 3.09 0.06 -12.48
CA HIS A 86 2.60 -1.27 -12.82
C HIS A 86 1.40 -1.19 -13.75
N ALA A 87 1.23 -2.23 -14.56
CA ALA A 87 0.17 -2.29 -15.56
C ALA A 87 -1.22 -2.19 -14.92
N VAL A 88 -2.09 -1.41 -15.53
CA VAL A 88 -3.51 -1.33 -15.20
C VAL A 88 -4.32 -2.07 -16.24
N LYS A 89 -5.52 -2.52 -15.86
CA LYS A 89 -6.38 -3.28 -16.75
C LYS A 89 -6.89 -2.43 -17.92
N PRO A 90 -6.69 -2.82 -19.18
CA PRO A 90 -7.36 -2.17 -20.31
C PRO A 90 -8.90 -2.26 -20.20
N PRO A 91 -9.66 -1.24 -20.64
CA PRO A 91 -9.24 -0.06 -21.39
C PRO A 91 -8.83 1.15 -20.53
N LEU A 92 -8.66 0.97 -19.21
CA LEU A 92 -8.31 2.06 -18.30
C LEU A 92 -6.91 2.61 -18.62
N SER A 93 -6.76 3.92 -18.42
CA SER A 93 -5.49 4.61 -18.56
C SER A 93 -4.94 5.03 -17.19
N PRO A 94 -3.62 5.01 -16.98
CA PRO A 94 -3.00 5.52 -15.77
C PRO A 94 -3.40 6.98 -15.49
N ILE A 95 -3.49 7.34 -14.23
CA ILE A 95 -3.75 8.72 -13.81
C ILE A 95 -2.45 9.53 -13.92
N LYS A 96 -2.58 10.75 -14.45
CA LYS A 96 -1.44 11.66 -14.60
C LYS A 96 -0.75 11.90 -13.25
N ASN A 97 0.57 11.82 -13.23
CA ASN A 97 1.42 12.00 -12.03
C ASN A 97 1.19 10.97 -10.91
N VAL A 98 0.57 9.82 -11.19
CA VAL A 98 0.38 8.73 -10.23
C VAL A 98 0.97 7.45 -10.84
N ARG A 99 1.99 6.86 -10.18
CA ARG A 99 2.62 5.62 -10.66
C ARG A 99 1.78 4.39 -10.38
N ASN A 100 1.24 4.29 -9.17
CA ASN A 100 0.50 3.11 -8.75
C ASN A 100 -0.72 3.50 -7.93
N ILE A 101 -1.85 2.85 -8.16
CA ILE A 101 -3.06 3.02 -7.36
C ILE A 101 -3.33 1.71 -6.61
N ILE A 102 -3.39 1.80 -5.29
CA ILE A 102 -3.65 0.65 -4.42
C ILE A 102 -5.00 0.86 -3.73
N ALA A 103 -5.95 -0.03 -4.01
CA ALA A 103 -7.22 -0.03 -3.31
C ALA A 103 -7.10 -0.73 -1.94
N VAL A 104 -7.72 -0.14 -0.93
CA VAL A 104 -7.93 -0.76 0.39
C VAL A 104 -9.42 -1.03 0.52
N ALA A 105 -9.80 -2.30 0.60
CA ALA A 105 -11.18 -2.73 0.54
C ALA A 105 -11.53 -3.67 1.69
N SER A 106 -12.82 -3.76 2.01
CA SER A 106 -13.33 -4.71 3.00
C SER A 106 -14.69 -5.25 2.57
N GLY A 107 -15.01 -6.49 2.95
CA GLY A 107 -16.29 -7.12 2.66
C GLY A 107 -17.45 -6.54 3.46
N LYS A 108 -17.19 -5.89 4.62
CA LYS A 108 -18.21 -5.22 5.45
C LYS A 108 -17.64 -3.98 6.14
N GLY A 109 -18.53 -3.14 6.68
CA GLY A 109 -18.16 -1.98 7.50
C GLY A 109 -17.68 -2.39 8.91
N GLY A 110 -16.97 -1.47 9.59
CA GLY A 110 -16.54 -1.64 10.98
C GLY A 110 -15.30 -2.51 11.21
N VAL A 111 -14.64 -3.00 10.15
CA VAL A 111 -13.39 -3.79 10.28
C VAL A 111 -12.11 -2.95 10.42
N GLY A 112 -12.22 -1.61 10.46
CA GLY A 112 -11.08 -0.70 10.59
C GLY A 112 -10.36 -0.40 9.29
N LYS A 113 -11.02 -0.55 8.14
CA LYS A 113 -10.48 -0.31 6.79
C LYS A 113 -9.78 1.05 6.66
N SER A 114 -10.49 2.15 6.99
CA SER A 114 -9.99 3.52 6.84
C SER A 114 -8.81 3.81 7.78
N THR A 115 -8.85 3.34 9.02
CA THR A 115 -7.73 3.43 9.98
C THR A 115 -6.46 2.76 9.44
N ILE A 116 -6.62 1.57 8.83
CA ILE A 116 -5.50 0.83 8.24
C ILE A 116 -5.00 1.57 7.00
N ALA A 117 -5.88 2.02 6.10
CA ALA A 117 -5.52 2.77 4.90
C ALA A 117 -4.68 4.01 5.25
N THR A 118 -5.13 4.80 6.24
CA THR A 118 -4.42 5.99 6.74
C THR A 118 -3.02 5.64 7.25
N ASN A 119 -2.93 4.69 8.18
CA ASN A 119 -1.63 4.32 8.77
C ASN A 119 -0.67 3.68 7.75
N MET A 120 -1.17 2.93 6.77
CA MET A 120 -0.35 2.39 5.68
C MET A 120 0.19 3.50 4.76
N ALA A 121 -0.64 4.50 4.41
CA ALA A 121 -0.19 5.66 3.63
C ALA A 121 0.94 6.40 4.35
N LEU A 122 0.77 6.67 5.65
CA LEU A 122 1.76 7.33 6.48
C LEU A 122 3.05 6.50 6.66
N ALA A 123 2.92 5.18 6.79
CA ALA A 123 4.07 4.29 6.86
C ALA A 123 4.91 4.33 5.57
N LEU A 124 4.27 4.39 4.40
CA LEU A 124 4.95 4.55 3.11
C LEU A 124 5.65 5.91 2.99
N VAL A 125 5.04 7.00 3.51
CA VAL A 125 5.71 8.32 3.59
C VAL A 125 6.95 8.26 4.47
N GLN A 126 6.91 7.59 5.63
CA GLN A 126 8.08 7.41 6.49
C GLN A 126 9.20 6.63 5.79
N GLU A 127 8.86 5.71 4.91
CA GLU A 127 9.82 4.98 4.07
C GLU A 127 10.30 5.80 2.84
N GLY A 128 9.85 7.04 2.70
CA GLY A 128 10.32 7.99 1.70
C GLY A 128 9.55 7.98 0.39
N ALA A 129 8.38 7.33 0.32
CA ALA A 129 7.50 7.40 -0.85
C ALA A 129 6.69 8.70 -0.87
N LYS A 130 6.33 9.18 -2.06
CA LYS A 130 5.34 10.21 -2.28
C LYS A 130 3.96 9.56 -2.35
N VAL A 131 3.08 9.86 -1.40
CA VAL A 131 1.81 9.16 -1.23
C VAL A 131 0.62 10.12 -1.29
N GLY A 132 -0.42 9.69 -1.99
CA GLY A 132 -1.75 10.31 -1.98
C GLY A 132 -2.77 9.39 -1.30
N MET A 133 -3.83 10.00 -0.78
CA MET A 133 -5.02 9.34 -0.23
C MET A 133 -6.25 9.86 -0.95
N LEU A 134 -7.01 8.97 -1.57
CA LEU A 134 -8.36 9.23 -2.07
C LEU A 134 -9.37 8.53 -1.17
N ASP A 135 -10.17 9.30 -0.46
CA ASP A 135 -11.33 8.79 0.26
C ASP A 135 -12.48 8.57 -0.72
N ALA A 136 -12.74 7.32 -1.02
CA ALA A 136 -13.82 6.90 -1.91
C ALA A 136 -15.07 6.41 -1.15
N ASP A 137 -15.07 6.47 0.18
CA ASP A 137 -16.23 6.15 1.02
C ASP A 137 -17.16 7.37 1.16
N ILE A 138 -17.98 7.57 0.14
CA ILE A 138 -18.88 8.75 0.05
C ILE A 138 -19.95 8.75 1.15
N TYR A 139 -20.33 7.59 1.65
CA TYR A 139 -21.36 7.48 2.68
C TYR A 139 -20.86 7.77 4.09
N GLY A 140 -19.58 7.56 4.34
CA GLY A 140 -18.95 7.79 5.62
C GLY A 140 -17.51 8.28 5.46
N PRO A 141 -17.30 9.47 4.82
CA PRO A 141 -15.96 9.97 4.59
C PRO A 141 -15.27 10.23 5.93
N SER A 142 -14.15 9.56 6.15
CA SER A 142 -13.44 9.59 7.44
C SER A 142 -12.00 10.08 7.33
N GLN A 143 -11.43 10.11 6.14
CA GLN A 143 -10.03 10.49 5.94
C GLN A 143 -9.73 11.93 6.36
N PRO A 144 -10.61 12.95 6.15
CA PRO A 144 -10.36 14.30 6.65
C PRO A 144 -10.12 14.35 8.16
N LEU A 145 -10.95 13.66 8.95
CA LEU A 145 -10.77 13.55 10.40
C LEU A 145 -9.44 12.89 10.73
N MET A 146 -9.17 11.72 10.13
CA MET A 146 -7.99 10.91 10.43
C MET A 146 -6.67 11.61 10.06
N PHE A 147 -6.67 12.51 9.09
CA PHE A 147 -5.50 13.33 8.72
C PHE A 147 -5.46 14.71 9.41
N GLY A 148 -6.39 15.03 10.32
CA GLY A 148 -6.47 16.32 10.99
C GLY A 148 -6.81 17.48 10.05
N LEU A 149 -7.58 17.23 9.00
CA LEU A 149 -7.96 18.18 7.95
C LEU A 149 -9.45 18.58 8.01
N GLU A 150 -10.12 18.34 9.14
CA GLU A 150 -11.52 18.71 9.30
C GLU A 150 -11.72 20.21 9.16
N GLY A 151 -12.76 20.60 8.41
CA GLY A 151 -13.09 22.01 8.17
C GLY A 151 -12.22 22.68 7.10
N GLU A 152 -11.15 22.05 6.61
CA GLU A 152 -10.37 22.56 5.50
C GLU A 152 -11.04 22.24 4.15
N ARG A 153 -10.75 23.06 3.13
CA ARG A 153 -11.31 22.88 1.78
C ARG A 153 -10.21 22.94 0.73
N PRO A 154 -10.20 22.00 -0.24
CA PRO A 154 -9.29 22.04 -1.38
C PRO A 154 -9.46 23.35 -2.18
N GLN A 155 -8.34 23.93 -2.60
CA GLN A 155 -8.35 25.12 -3.44
C GLN A 155 -8.44 24.75 -4.92
N SER A 156 -9.06 25.62 -5.71
CA SER A 156 -9.09 25.52 -7.17
C SER A 156 -8.71 26.88 -7.75
N THR A 157 -7.78 26.89 -8.70
CA THR A 157 -7.36 28.12 -9.39
C THR A 157 -8.08 28.33 -10.72
N ASP A 158 -8.67 27.29 -11.30
CA ASP A 158 -9.32 27.29 -12.60
C ASP A 158 -10.80 26.88 -12.55
N GLY A 159 -11.35 26.71 -11.34
CA GLY A 159 -12.73 26.25 -11.11
C GLY A 159 -13.00 24.82 -11.57
N LYS A 160 -12.00 24.12 -12.09
CA LYS A 160 -12.12 22.79 -12.69
C LYS A 160 -11.29 21.74 -11.95
N ASN A 161 -10.05 22.11 -11.62
CA ASN A 161 -9.12 21.23 -10.95
C ASN A 161 -8.94 21.64 -9.49
N MET A 162 -8.69 20.66 -8.63
CA MET A 162 -8.49 20.83 -7.19
C MET A 162 -7.07 20.50 -6.81
N TYR A 163 -6.50 21.25 -5.88
CA TYR A 163 -5.26 20.88 -5.23
C TYR A 163 -5.57 20.03 -3.99
N PRO A 164 -4.95 18.84 -3.82
CA PRO A 164 -5.16 18.03 -2.63
C PRO A 164 -4.65 18.79 -1.41
N LEU A 165 -5.28 18.56 -0.25
CA LEU A 165 -4.75 19.02 1.02
C LEU A 165 -3.56 18.14 1.45
N ILE A 166 -2.72 18.68 2.33
CA ILE A 166 -1.55 17.94 2.84
C ILE A 166 -1.78 17.63 4.31
N GLY A 167 -1.98 16.34 4.61
CA GLY A 167 -2.05 15.83 5.98
C GLY A 167 -0.84 14.94 6.28
N HIS A 168 0.02 15.34 7.22
CA HIS A 168 1.22 14.60 7.63
C HIS A 168 2.12 14.14 6.45
N GLY A 169 2.22 14.95 5.39
CA GLY A 169 3.00 14.65 4.19
C GLY A 169 2.30 13.78 3.13
N VAL A 170 1.04 13.43 3.33
CA VAL A 170 0.19 12.74 2.36
C VAL A 170 -0.68 13.77 1.63
N GLN A 171 -0.83 13.65 0.31
CA GLN A 171 -1.77 14.43 -0.49
C GLN A 171 -3.17 13.82 -0.35
N VAL A 172 -4.11 14.51 0.30
CA VAL A 172 -5.43 13.97 0.67
C VAL A 172 -6.53 14.66 -0.11
N ILE A 173 -7.43 13.88 -0.68
CA ILE A 173 -8.69 14.34 -1.24
C ILE A 173 -9.83 13.44 -0.78
N SER A 174 -10.95 14.03 -0.41
CA SER A 174 -12.17 13.34 0.04
C SER A 174 -13.40 14.12 -0.40
N ILE A 175 -14.49 13.43 -0.64
CA ILE A 175 -15.78 14.07 -0.83
C ILE A 175 -16.19 14.86 0.44
N GLY A 176 -15.78 14.38 1.62
CA GLY A 176 -16.03 15.06 2.89
C GLY A 176 -15.38 16.45 3.02
N LEU A 177 -14.38 16.76 2.15
CA LEU A 177 -13.78 18.11 2.06
C LEU A 177 -14.55 19.05 1.12
N LEU A 178 -15.46 18.52 0.29
CA LEU A 178 -16.19 19.28 -0.74
C LEU A 178 -17.64 19.53 -0.38
N VAL A 179 -18.23 18.69 0.43
CA VAL A 179 -19.65 18.77 0.82
C VAL A 179 -19.78 19.14 2.29
N ASP A 180 -20.87 19.82 2.63
CA ASP A 180 -21.21 20.08 4.01
C ASP A 180 -21.75 18.79 4.64
N THR A 181 -21.01 18.23 5.59
CA THR A 181 -21.36 16.97 6.27
C THR A 181 -22.66 17.07 7.07
N ASN A 182 -23.16 18.29 7.36
CA ASN A 182 -24.42 18.51 8.06
C ASN A 182 -25.66 18.42 7.15
N GLN A 183 -25.46 18.34 5.81
CA GLN A 183 -26.56 18.20 4.89
C GLN A 183 -26.67 16.74 4.40
N PRO A 184 -27.81 16.06 4.64
CA PRO A 184 -28.02 14.71 4.14
C PRO A 184 -28.09 14.73 2.62
N LEU A 185 -27.06 14.28 1.95
CA LEU A 185 -27.05 14.09 0.49
C LEU A 185 -27.53 12.68 0.17
N VAL A 186 -28.60 12.61 -0.64
CA VAL A 186 -29.09 11.31 -1.13
C VAL A 186 -28.26 10.90 -2.35
N TRP A 187 -27.17 10.17 -2.08
CA TRP A 187 -26.32 9.66 -3.12
C TRP A 187 -26.94 8.44 -3.82
N ARG A 188 -27.00 8.49 -5.17
CA ARG A 188 -27.36 7.33 -6.01
C ARG A 188 -26.11 6.82 -6.72
N GLY A 189 -26.05 5.53 -7.03
CA GLY A 189 -24.88 4.88 -7.64
C GLY A 189 -24.20 5.64 -8.79
N PRO A 190 -24.94 6.14 -9.81
CA PRO A 190 -24.35 6.94 -10.89
C PRO A 190 -23.72 8.26 -10.41
N MET A 191 -24.31 8.94 -9.42
CA MET A 191 -23.76 10.17 -8.84
C MET A 191 -22.46 9.90 -8.08
N VAL A 192 -22.44 8.84 -7.29
CA VAL A 192 -21.23 8.35 -6.57
C VAL A 192 -20.08 8.13 -7.55
N SER A 193 -20.35 7.40 -8.62
CA SER A 193 -19.34 7.09 -9.63
C SER A 193 -18.84 8.34 -10.36
N SER A 194 -19.72 9.31 -10.63
CA SER A 194 -19.35 10.58 -11.26
C SER A 194 -18.49 11.43 -10.34
N ALA A 195 -18.87 11.56 -9.06
CA ALA A 195 -18.13 12.34 -8.07
C ALA A 195 -16.71 11.76 -7.86
N LEU A 196 -16.60 10.45 -7.72
CA LEU A 196 -15.30 9.80 -7.56
C LEU A 196 -14.42 9.92 -8.80
N ASN A 197 -15.01 9.83 -10.00
CA ASN A 197 -14.26 10.07 -11.23
C ASN A 197 -13.74 11.51 -11.30
N GLN A 198 -14.51 12.49 -10.81
CA GLN A 198 -14.06 13.88 -10.70
C GLN A 198 -12.93 14.01 -9.68
N LEU A 199 -13.07 13.47 -8.47
CA LEU A 199 -12.04 13.50 -7.44
C LEU A 199 -10.73 12.86 -7.94
N LEU A 200 -10.82 11.75 -8.66
CA LEU A 200 -9.64 11.05 -9.17
C LEU A 200 -8.93 11.84 -10.29
N ASN A 201 -9.69 12.36 -11.28
CA ASN A 201 -9.14 12.95 -12.50
C ASN A 201 -8.95 14.47 -12.44
N GLN A 202 -9.71 15.19 -11.60
CA GLN A 202 -9.63 16.65 -11.45
C GLN A 202 -8.73 17.07 -10.27
N THR A 203 -8.20 16.11 -9.49
CA THR A 203 -7.18 16.40 -8.49
C THR A 203 -5.81 16.51 -9.16
N LYS A 204 -5.12 17.61 -8.90
CA LYS A 204 -3.74 17.85 -9.35
C LYS A 204 -2.76 17.14 -8.43
N TRP A 205 -2.63 15.83 -8.61
CA TRP A 205 -1.63 15.03 -7.92
C TRP A 205 -0.20 15.44 -8.30
N ASP A 206 0.70 15.52 -7.33
CA ASP A 206 2.10 15.90 -7.54
C ASP A 206 3.03 14.69 -7.40
N ASP A 207 3.33 14.06 -8.54
CA ASP A 207 4.35 13.00 -8.72
C ASP A 207 4.28 11.88 -7.67
N LEU A 208 3.10 11.25 -7.52
CA LEU A 208 2.88 10.20 -6.54
C LEU A 208 3.52 8.86 -6.96
N ASP A 209 4.18 8.21 -6.01
CA ASP A 209 4.59 6.81 -6.11
C ASP A 209 3.38 5.88 -5.90
N TYR A 210 2.54 6.22 -4.92
CA TYR A 210 1.34 5.45 -4.58
C TYR A 210 0.17 6.38 -4.27
N LEU A 211 -0.98 6.09 -4.86
CA LEU A 211 -2.28 6.62 -4.44
C LEU A 211 -3.04 5.51 -3.73
N ILE A 212 -3.25 5.67 -2.44
CA ILE A 212 -4.08 4.77 -1.65
C ILE A 212 -5.53 5.20 -1.80
N VAL A 213 -6.40 4.27 -2.19
CA VAL A 213 -7.84 4.51 -2.34
C VAL A 213 -8.57 3.77 -1.23
N ASP A 214 -9.15 4.52 -0.30
CA ASP A 214 -10.03 3.99 0.74
C ASP A 214 -11.42 3.72 0.14
N MET A 215 -11.71 2.45 -0.18
CA MET A 215 -12.92 2.03 -0.89
C MET A 215 -14.14 2.02 0.05
N PRO A 216 -15.37 2.23 -0.45
CA PRO A 216 -16.55 1.99 0.37
C PRO A 216 -16.60 0.53 0.84
N PRO A 217 -17.19 0.25 2.01
CA PRO A 217 -17.30 -1.12 2.52
C PRO A 217 -18.32 -1.95 1.72
N GLY A 218 -18.17 -3.27 1.77
CA GLY A 218 -19.11 -4.21 1.16
C GLY A 218 -18.61 -4.84 -0.14
N THR A 219 -19.48 -5.57 -0.80
CA THR A 219 -19.21 -6.28 -2.08
C THR A 219 -20.28 -5.98 -3.13
N GLY A 220 -21.00 -4.87 -2.95
CA GLY A 220 -22.12 -4.48 -3.81
C GLY A 220 -21.70 -3.73 -5.08
N ASP A 221 -22.71 -3.28 -5.83
CA ASP A 221 -22.55 -2.66 -7.15
C ASP A 221 -21.64 -1.43 -7.16
N ILE A 222 -21.62 -0.66 -6.07
CA ILE A 222 -20.77 0.54 -5.97
C ILE A 222 -19.31 0.14 -5.96
N GLN A 223 -18.92 -0.81 -5.09
CA GLN A 223 -17.54 -1.27 -5.02
C GLN A 223 -17.10 -1.93 -6.33
N LEU A 224 -17.97 -2.73 -6.95
CA LEU A 224 -17.73 -3.33 -8.26
C LEU A 224 -17.52 -2.26 -9.34
N THR A 225 -18.41 -1.27 -9.42
CA THR A 225 -18.32 -0.17 -10.39
C THR A 225 -17.04 0.63 -10.22
N LEU A 226 -16.64 0.93 -8.98
CA LEU A 226 -15.40 1.64 -8.68
C LEU A 226 -14.17 0.83 -9.09
N SER A 227 -14.16 -0.45 -8.78
CA SER A 227 -13.08 -1.38 -9.17
C SER A 227 -12.89 -1.49 -10.69
N GLN A 228 -13.95 -1.20 -11.45
CA GLN A 228 -13.92 -1.20 -12.91
C GLN A 228 -13.56 0.17 -13.52
N LYS A 229 -13.73 1.26 -12.78
CA LYS A 229 -13.49 2.63 -13.27
C LYS A 229 -12.16 3.24 -12.79
N ILE A 230 -11.67 2.83 -11.63
CA ILE A 230 -10.38 3.27 -11.11
C ILE A 230 -9.29 2.35 -11.67
N PRO A 231 -8.20 2.90 -12.24
CA PRO A 231 -7.09 2.09 -12.78
C PRO A 231 -6.21 1.53 -11.64
N VAL A 232 -6.77 0.59 -10.87
CA VAL A 232 -6.14 -0.01 -9.69
C VAL A 232 -5.02 -0.96 -10.11
N SER A 233 -3.81 -0.77 -9.57
CA SER A 233 -2.65 -1.64 -9.77
C SER A 233 -2.71 -2.88 -8.87
N GLY A 234 -3.46 -2.81 -7.76
CA GLY A 234 -3.68 -3.93 -6.84
C GLY A 234 -4.55 -3.55 -5.66
N VAL A 235 -5.07 -4.55 -4.94
CA VAL A 235 -5.96 -4.37 -3.79
C VAL A 235 -5.47 -5.12 -2.56
N ALA A 236 -5.52 -4.46 -1.39
CA ALA A 236 -5.38 -5.08 -0.07
C ALA A 236 -6.77 -5.25 0.56
N ILE A 237 -7.05 -6.45 1.07
CA ILE A 237 -8.35 -6.77 1.67
C ILE A 237 -8.23 -6.79 3.19
N ILE A 238 -9.10 -6.01 3.86
CA ILE A 238 -9.14 -5.95 5.31
C ILE A 238 -10.27 -6.84 5.83
N THR A 239 -9.97 -7.63 6.86
CA THR A 239 -10.93 -8.47 7.57
C THR A 239 -10.66 -8.48 9.07
N THR A 240 -11.52 -9.11 9.84
CA THR A 240 -11.34 -9.47 11.24
C THR A 240 -11.46 -10.99 11.39
N PRO A 241 -11.02 -11.60 12.51
CA PRO A 241 -11.08 -13.07 12.67
C PRO A 241 -12.49 -13.68 12.69
N GLN A 242 -13.54 -12.87 12.82
CA GLN A 242 -14.92 -13.31 12.90
C GLN A 242 -15.38 -14.00 11.60
N ASP A 243 -16.06 -15.17 11.70
CA ASP A 243 -16.48 -15.96 10.54
C ASP A 243 -17.30 -15.17 9.51
N ILE A 244 -18.21 -14.31 9.97
CA ILE A 244 -19.01 -13.46 9.07
C ILE A 244 -18.13 -12.48 8.30
N ALA A 245 -17.13 -11.87 8.95
CA ALA A 245 -16.20 -10.96 8.30
C ALA A 245 -15.33 -11.69 7.27
N LEU A 246 -14.89 -12.90 7.59
CA LEU A 246 -14.12 -13.76 6.69
C LEU A 246 -14.96 -14.19 5.47
N LEU A 247 -16.25 -14.52 5.66
CA LEU A 247 -17.15 -14.85 4.56
C LEU A 247 -17.28 -13.67 3.57
N ASP A 248 -17.48 -12.46 4.10
CA ASP A 248 -17.59 -11.26 3.27
C ASP A 248 -16.26 -10.87 2.62
N ALA A 249 -15.13 -11.06 3.30
CA ALA A 249 -13.79 -10.86 2.73
C ALA A 249 -13.53 -11.83 1.56
N ARG A 250 -13.95 -13.10 1.67
CA ARG A 250 -13.90 -14.08 0.56
C ARG A 250 -14.69 -13.60 -0.65
N ARG A 251 -15.90 -13.09 -0.45
CA ARG A 251 -16.71 -12.51 -1.54
C ARG A 251 -16.04 -11.33 -2.19
N GLY A 252 -15.42 -10.45 -1.38
CA GLY A 252 -14.62 -9.32 -1.89
C GLY A 252 -13.43 -9.77 -2.73
N LEU A 253 -12.66 -10.76 -2.27
CA LEU A 253 -11.56 -11.34 -3.02
C LEU A 253 -12.00 -11.90 -4.37
N GLU A 254 -13.08 -12.68 -4.39
CA GLU A 254 -13.62 -13.25 -5.63
C GLU A 254 -14.15 -12.16 -6.59
N MET A 255 -14.75 -11.08 -6.05
CA MET A 255 -15.14 -9.93 -6.86
C MET A 255 -13.94 -9.29 -7.55
N PHE A 256 -12.84 -8.99 -6.81
CA PHE A 256 -11.64 -8.38 -7.40
C PHE A 256 -10.95 -9.31 -8.41
N LYS A 257 -10.92 -10.63 -8.17
CA LYS A 257 -10.44 -11.61 -9.16
C LYS A 257 -11.25 -11.57 -10.45
N LYS A 258 -12.60 -11.52 -10.36
CA LYS A 258 -13.49 -11.43 -11.52
C LYS A 258 -13.25 -10.18 -12.37
N VAL A 259 -12.92 -9.06 -11.75
CA VAL A 259 -12.57 -7.84 -12.47
C VAL A 259 -11.08 -7.73 -12.81
N SER A 260 -10.31 -8.80 -12.57
CA SER A 260 -8.87 -8.91 -12.89
C SER A 260 -8.01 -7.85 -12.22
N VAL A 261 -8.33 -7.46 -10.99
CA VAL A 261 -7.48 -6.63 -10.13
C VAL A 261 -6.58 -7.54 -9.30
N PRO A 262 -5.24 -7.37 -9.32
CA PRO A 262 -4.32 -8.18 -8.54
C PRO A 262 -4.58 -8.04 -7.03
N ILE A 263 -4.63 -9.19 -6.33
CA ILE A 263 -4.75 -9.20 -4.87
C ILE A 263 -3.35 -9.10 -4.28
N LEU A 264 -3.06 -8.01 -3.59
CA LEU A 264 -1.77 -7.79 -2.92
C LEU A 264 -1.66 -8.56 -1.61
N GLY A 265 -2.80 -8.88 -1.00
CA GLY A 265 -2.89 -9.71 0.18
C GLY A 265 -4.05 -9.33 1.10
N VAL A 266 -4.10 -10.01 2.24
CA VAL A 266 -5.10 -9.83 3.29
C VAL A 266 -4.45 -9.25 4.54
N ILE A 267 -5.15 -8.37 5.23
CA ILE A 267 -4.78 -7.84 6.55
C ILE A 267 -5.86 -8.26 7.53
N GLU A 268 -5.47 -8.97 8.59
CA GLU A 268 -6.37 -9.31 9.69
C GLU A 268 -6.26 -8.25 10.78
N ASN A 269 -7.31 -7.46 10.94
CA ASN A 269 -7.41 -6.47 12.02
C ASN A 269 -8.11 -7.08 13.24
N MET A 270 -7.87 -6.51 14.41
CA MET A 270 -8.47 -6.96 15.67
C MET A 270 -8.17 -8.45 15.95
N SER A 271 -6.97 -8.91 15.61
CA SER A 271 -6.57 -10.32 15.74
C SER A 271 -6.50 -10.78 17.18
N THR A 272 -6.02 -9.91 18.07
CA THR A 272 -5.91 -10.15 19.50
C THR A 272 -6.20 -8.85 20.26
N TYR A 273 -6.62 -9.00 21.50
CA TYR A 273 -6.75 -7.90 22.46
C TYR A 273 -5.71 -8.09 23.57
N VAL A 274 -4.95 -7.05 23.87
CA VAL A 274 -4.00 -7.06 24.98
C VAL A 274 -4.57 -6.23 26.12
N CYS A 275 -4.79 -6.87 27.25
CA CYS A 275 -5.32 -6.20 28.44
C CYS A 275 -4.28 -5.20 28.98
N GLN A 276 -4.63 -3.93 29.05
CA GLN A 276 -3.71 -2.88 29.52
C GLN A 276 -3.31 -3.01 31.02
N LYS A 277 -4.08 -3.76 31.82
CA LYS A 277 -3.79 -3.96 33.25
C LYS A 277 -2.84 -5.13 33.51
N CYS A 278 -3.07 -6.28 32.87
CA CYS A 278 -2.33 -7.51 33.17
C CYS A 278 -1.53 -8.06 31.97
N GLN A 279 -1.56 -7.36 30.83
CA GLN A 279 -0.88 -7.77 29.59
C GLN A 279 -1.31 -9.15 29.05
N HIS A 280 -2.43 -9.69 29.55
CA HIS A 280 -3.00 -10.90 29.01
C HIS A 280 -3.48 -10.67 27.58
N GLU A 281 -3.06 -11.54 26.66
CA GLU A 281 -3.43 -11.49 25.27
C GLU A 281 -4.55 -12.49 24.98
N GLU A 282 -5.67 -12.02 24.44
CA GLU A 282 -6.84 -12.84 24.20
C GLU A 282 -7.40 -12.60 22.79
N PRO A 283 -7.65 -13.66 21.99
CA PRO A 283 -8.25 -13.57 20.67
C PRO A 283 -9.79 -13.49 20.77
N ILE A 284 -10.31 -12.37 21.28
CA ILE A 284 -11.76 -12.20 21.59
C ILE A 284 -12.68 -12.34 20.38
N PHE A 285 -12.19 -12.18 19.16
CA PHE A 285 -12.94 -12.35 17.90
C PHE A 285 -12.62 -13.67 17.19
N GLY A 286 -11.89 -14.58 17.85
CA GLY A 286 -11.37 -15.81 17.24
C GLY A 286 -9.91 -15.68 16.84
N SER A 287 -9.31 -16.81 16.46
CA SER A 287 -7.88 -16.88 16.14
C SER A 287 -7.63 -17.39 14.74
N GLN A 288 -6.62 -16.79 14.07
CA GLN A 288 -6.08 -17.27 12.78
C GLN A 288 -7.10 -17.35 11.62
N GLY A 289 -8.23 -16.65 11.69
CA GLY A 289 -9.22 -16.69 10.63
C GLY A 289 -8.68 -16.17 9.30
N GLY A 290 -7.99 -15.02 9.31
CA GLY A 290 -7.33 -14.46 8.14
C GLY A 290 -6.18 -15.32 7.63
N VAL A 291 -5.40 -15.95 8.52
CA VAL A 291 -4.33 -16.91 8.15
C VAL A 291 -4.91 -18.09 7.37
N LYS A 292 -5.95 -18.73 7.90
CA LYS A 292 -6.62 -19.87 7.25
C LYS A 292 -7.19 -19.46 5.89
N MET A 293 -7.90 -18.34 5.84
CA MET A 293 -8.46 -17.80 4.60
C MET A 293 -7.38 -17.49 3.57
N ALA A 294 -6.29 -16.86 3.96
CA ALA A 294 -5.17 -16.52 3.07
C ALA A 294 -4.54 -17.79 2.46
N ASN A 295 -4.31 -18.82 3.29
CA ASN A 295 -3.76 -20.09 2.85
C ASN A 295 -4.71 -20.83 1.88
N GLU A 296 -6.00 -20.90 2.19
CA GLU A 296 -7.01 -21.55 1.34
C GLU A 296 -7.15 -20.87 -0.02
N LEU A 297 -7.13 -19.55 -0.05
CA LEU A 297 -7.26 -18.77 -1.27
C LEU A 297 -5.94 -18.49 -2.00
N LYS A 298 -4.82 -19.01 -1.44
CA LYS A 298 -3.44 -18.82 -1.97
C LYS A 298 -3.09 -17.35 -2.16
N VAL A 299 -3.48 -16.51 -1.21
CA VAL A 299 -3.09 -15.10 -1.14
C VAL A 299 -2.21 -14.86 0.08
N GLN A 300 -1.37 -13.85 0.05
CA GLN A 300 -0.48 -13.56 1.19
C GLN A 300 -1.23 -12.90 2.33
N LEU A 301 -0.97 -13.32 3.57
CA LEU A 301 -1.30 -12.54 4.76
C LEU A 301 -0.23 -11.45 4.92
N LEU A 302 -0.62 -10.18 4.76
CA LEU A 302 0.28 -9.04 4.89
C LEU A 302 0.67 -8.79 6.35
N GLY A 303 -0.25 -9.06 7.27
CA GLY A 303 -0.03 -8.98 8.70
C GLY A 303 -1.32 -9.01 9.51
N GLN A 304 -1.13 -8.96 10.83
CA GLN A 304 -2.17 -8.97 11.83
C GLN A 304 -2.00 -7.76 12.75
N LEU A 305 -3.09 -7.08 13.06
CA LEU A 305 -3.13 -5.90 13.94
C LEU A 305 -3.95 -6.22 15.17
N PRO A 306 -3.51 -5.82 16.36
CA PRO A 306 -4.28 -6.00 17.57
C PRO A 306 -5.48 -5.05 17.62
N LEU A 307 -6.47 -5.40 18.44
CA LEU A 307 -7.49 -4.48 18.89
C LEU A 307 -6.90 -3.66 20.05
N ASP A 308 -6.54 -2.43 19.76
CA ASP A 308 -5.97 -1.51 20.77
C ASP A 308 -6.66 -0.14 20.73
N ILE A 309 -7.01 0.36 21.91
CA ILE A 309 -7.70 1.64 22.05
C ILE A 309 -6.82 2.83 21.64
N SER A 310 -5.49 2.71 21.73
CA SER A 310 -4.57 3.76 21.34
C SER A 310 -4.63 4.01 19.83
N ILE A 311 -4.67 2.94 19.01
CA ILE A 311 -4.80 3.04 17.55
C ILE A 311 -6.03 3.87 17.19
N ARG A 312 -7.19 3.55 17.81
CA ARG A 312 -8.43 4.29 17.59
C ARG A 312 -8.31 5.74 18.03
N LYS A 313 -7.94 5.98 19.29
CA LYS A 313 -7.88 7.34 19.86
C LYS A 313 -6.93 8.26 19.09
N GLN A 314 -5.78 7.75 18.68
CA GLN A 314 -4.78 8.50 17.92
C GLN A 314 -5.30 8.85 16.54
N THR A 315 -5.89 7.89 15.84
CA THR A 315 -6.43 8.09 14.48
C THR A 315 -7.65 9.01 14.49
N ASP A 316 -8.59 8.82 15.41
CA ASP A 316 -9.77 9.70 15.58
C ASP A 316 -9.38 11.13 16.00
N GLY A 317 -8.24 11.28 16.65
CA GLY A 317 -7.67 12.59 17.04
C GLY A 317 -6.89 13.31 15.94
N GLY A 318 -6.82 12.78 14.72
CA GLY A 318 -6.09 13.37 13.60
C GLY A 318 -4.56 13.19 13.66
N PHE A 319 -4.06 12.39 14.59
CA PHE A 319 -2.64 12.02 14.74
C PHE A 319 -2.51 10.49 14.74
N PRO A 320 -2.62 9.82 13.58
CA PRO A 320 -2.58 8.37 13.49
C PRO A 320 -1.34 7.75 14.12
N THR A 321 -1.44 6.48 14.50
CA THR A 321 -0.42 5.76 15.27
C THR A 321 1.00 5.88 14.68
N VAL A 322 1.12 5.80 13.36
CA VAL A 322 2.41 5.93 12.67
C VAL A 322 3.05 7.31 12.87
N ILE A 323 2.24 8.37 13.06
CA ILE A 323 2.72 9.73 13.34
C ILE A 323 2.96 9.94 14.82
N ASN A 324 2.01 9.51 15.66
CA ASN A 324 2.05 9.76 17.10
C ASN A 324 3.15 8.96 17.80
N GLU A 325 3.38 7.71 17.38
CA GLU A 325 4.39 6.79 17.94
C GLU A 325 5.21 6.13 16.84
N PRO A 326 6.05 6.89 16.09
CA PRO A 326 6.69 6.40 14.86
C PRO A 326 7.63 5.20 15.07
N ASP A 327 8.11 4.96 16.28
CA ASP A 327 8.98 3.82 16.65
C ASP A 327 8.25 2.80 17.54
N GLY A 328 6.96 3.03 17.81
CA GLY A 328 6.11 2.13 18.59
C GLY A 328 5.88 0.78 17.92
N SER A 329 5.47 -0.21 18.72
CA SER A 329 5.20 -1.58 18.23
C SER A 329 4.12 -1.60 17.14
N HIS A 330 3.02 -0.87 17.33
CA HIS A 330 1.93 -0.80 16.36
C HIS A 330 2.35 -0.10 15.06
N ALA A 331 3.12 1.00 15.14
CA ALA A 331 3.66 1.67 13.97
C ALA A 331 4.60 0.75 13.16
N ASN A 332 5.39 -0.07 13.85
CA ASN A 332 6.23 -1.08 13.22
C ASN A 332 5.42 -2.17 12.50
N ILE A 333 4.27 -2.58 13.05
CA ILE A 333 3.35 -3.52 12.40
C ILE A 333 2.77 -2.90 11.12
N PHE A 334 2.26 -1.66 11.19
CA PHE A 334 1.75 -0.95 10.01
C PHE A 334 2.81 -0.80 8.92
N ARG A 335 4.05 -0.49 9.30
CA ARG A 335 5.18 -0.39 8.37
C ARG A 335 5.48 -1.70 7.67
N LYS A 336 5.56 -2.81 8.40
CA LYS A 336 5.77 -4.14 7.83
C LYS A 336 4.65 -4.52 6.86
N ILE A 337 3.38 -4.26 7.22
CA ILE A 337 2.22 -4.50 6.36
C ILE A 337 2.32 -3.68 5.08
N ALA A 338 2.60 -2.38 5.19
CA ALA A 338 2.72 -1.49 4.05
C ALA A 338 3.86 -1.91 3.10
N LEU A 339 5.03 -2.26 3.64
CA LEU A 339 6.17 -2.74 2.86
C LEU A 339 5.88 -4.07 2.18
N ARG A 340 5.24 -5.04 2.85
CA ARG A 340 4.82 -6.31 2.23
C ARG A 340 3.82 -6.08 1.11
N MET A 341 2.86 -5.17 1.31
CA MET A 341 1.88 -4.80 0.28
C MET A 341 2.56 -4.27 -0.98
N VAL A 342 3.45 -3.28 -0.85
CA VAL A 342 4.16 -2.72 -2.03
C VAL A 342 5.21 -3.68 -2.60
N SER A 343 5.74 -4.60 -1.80
CA SER A 343 6.61 -5.68 -2.29
C SER A 343 5.85 -6.64 -3.19
N ASN A 344 4.62 -7.00 -2.82
CA ASN A 344 3.76 -7.83 -3.67
C ASN A 344 3.36 -7.10 -4.95
N LEU A 345 3.11 -5.80 -4.87
CA LEU A 345 2.89 -4.99 -6.06
C LEU A 345 4.13 -5.00 -6.97
N ALA A 346 5.33 -4.89 -6.41
CA ALA A 346 6.58 -4.88 -7.18
C ALA A 346 6.82 -6.18 -7.99
N THR A 347 6.13 -7.27 -7.66
CA THR A 347 6.16 -8.53 -8.41
C THR A 347 5.17 -8.58 -9.58
N GLN A 348 4.22 -7.64 -9.65
CA GLN A 348 3.22 -7.61 -10.72
C GLN A 348 3.80 -7.14 -12.05
N SER A 349 3.04 -7.31 -13.13
CA SER A 349 3.43 -6.88 -14.48
C SER A 349 3.68 -5.37 -14.51
N LYS A 350 4.78 -4.97 -15.16
CA LYS A 350 5.15 -3.55 -15.31
C LYS A 350 4.30 -2.89 -16.38
N ASP A 351 4.08 -1.58 -16.22
CA ASP A 351 3.50 -0.76 -17.28
C ASP A 351 4.60 -0.36 -18.29
N PHE A 352 4.44 -0.81 -19.52
CA PHE A 352 5.31 -0.44 -20.64
C PHE A 352 4.65 0.57 -21.59
N SER A 353 3.45 1.07 -21.29
CA SER A 353 2.68 1.96 -22.18
C SER A 353 3.44 3.25 -22.54
N GLN A 354 4.29 3.75 -21.65
CA GLN A 354 5.13 4.93 -21.90
C GLN A 354 6.25 4.70 -22.92
N HIS A 355 6.61 3.44 -23.21
CA HIS A 355 7.68 3.07 -24.14
C HIS A 355 7.16 2.87 -25.55
N PHE A 356 5.85 2.72 -25.72
CA PHE A 356 5.20 2.55 -27.02
C PHE A 356 4.37 3.79 -27.35
N LYS A 357 4.74 4.51 -28.41
CA LYS A 357 3.89 5.58 -28.96
C LYS A 357 2.56 4.95 -29.42
N LYS A 358 1.44 5.58 -29.07
CA LYS A 358 0.14 5.19 -29.63
C LYS A 358 0.25 5.21 -31.15
N ILE A 359 0.02 4.07 -31.80
CA ILE A 359 -0.13 4.02 -33.25
C ILE A 359 -1.47 4.69 -33.56
N VAL A 360 -1.42 5.88 -34.11
CA VAL A 360 -2.61 6.56 -34.67
C VAL A 360 -2.76 6.00 -36.06
N VAL A 361 -3.79 5.19 -36.29
CA VAL A 361 -4.21 4.81 -37.64
C VAL A 361 -5.01 5.98 -38.16
N GLU A 362 -4.42 6.78 -39.06
CA GLU A 362 -5.18 7.75 -39.84
C GLU A 362 -6.00 6.98 -40.85
N GLU A 363 -7.31 6.95 -40.68
CA GLU A 363 -8.23 6.56 -41.77
C GLU A 363 -8.19 7.65 -42.84
N ASN A 364 -7.50 7.38 -43.94
CA ASN A 364 -7.60 8.22 -45.13
C ASN A 364 -9.00 8.05 -45.72
N SER A 365 -9.79 9.11 -45.64
CA SER A 365 -11.08 9.28 -46.34
C SER A 365 -10.84 9.52 -47.82
#